data_ae6a41bcde0d28cf826b8ec2dfd5b81e
#
_entry.id   ae6a41bcde0d28cf826b8ec2dfd5b81e
#
_cell.length_a   1.000
_cell.length_b   1.000
_cell.length_c   1.000
_cell.angle_alpha   90.00
_cell.angle_beta   90.00
_cell.angle_gamma   90.00
#
_symmetry.space_group_name_H-M   'P 1'
#
loop_
_entity.id
_entity.type
_entity.pdbx_description
1 polymer ?
#
loop_
_entity_poly.entity_id
_entity_poly.type
_entity_poly.pdbx_seq_one_letter_code
_entity_poly.pdbx_strand_id
1 'polypeptide(L)'
;MKTLNTIFPKISMLLILTIASLNVALSQLYEWRGPGRTGIYNETGLLRRWPEAGPKQLWETEGMGDGYSSVTVTEDAVYVTGRKDSSDVLTALTLGGKKKWETIYGKAWMTNHTGSRCTPTYYNGNLYLVSGSGDIVCVGSDGKVKWTKNHYKLYESKPLMFGISESPLIVDNMVIASPGGKKASMVAFNINDGKVIWEAEPLDAAPQYVNPKLVEYAGKKMIVTVMGTHIFAVNAKDGKILWKVDYAAVNAASGRVMENHAITPIYRDGCILIANGYNWVALKLKLSADGTSVETVWENRNFDPQMGGVVLLGDNLYGTNHMSKPVNMWVCVDWNTGKTLWTSKWYSQGSVISADGMLYLFEEKSGHVALAKPDPEKLDIVSEFQIKKGEGPFWAHPVISKGKLYIRHGDFLMVYQVK
;
A
#
# COMPACT_ATOMS: atom_id res chain seq x y z
N MET A 1 78.46 -52.32 2.81
CA MET A 1 76.96 -52.19 2.73
C MET A 1 76.64 -50.74 2.95
N LYS A 2 76.27 -50.03 1.86
CA LYS A 2 75.98 -48.61 1.88
C LYS A 2 74.42 -48.49 1.71
N THR A 3 73.70 -48.00 2.70
CA THR A 3 72.25 -47.71 2.67
C THR A 3 72.02 -46.38 1.93
N LEU A 4 71.23 -46.45 0.84
CA LEU A 4 70.74 -45.28 0.12
C LEU A 4 69.48 -44.72 0.85
N ASN A 5 69.54 -43.46 1.27
CA ASN A 5 68.42 -42.70 1.75
C ASN A 5 67.80 -41.95 0.54
N THR A 6 66.58 -42.34 0.14
CA THR A 6 65.82 -41.65 -0.86
C THR A 6 64.96 -40.57 -0.15
N ILE A 7 65.19 -39.32 -0.49
CA ILE A 7 64.41 -38.14 -0.05
C ILE A 7 63.29 -37.93 -1.08
N PHE A 8 62.04 -38.08 -0.65
CA PHE A 8 60.86 -37.66 -1.44
C PHE A 8 60.48 -36.24 -1.08
N PRO A 9 60.31 -35.33 -2.05
CA PRO A 9 59.78 -33.98 -1.74
C PRO A 9 58.26 -34.03 -1.54
N LYS A 10 57.79 -33.50 -0.40
CA LYS A 10 56.39 -33.27 -0.12
C LYS A 10 55.91 -32.08 -0.97
N ILE A 11 55.11 -32.34 -2.01
CA ILE A 11 54.38 -31.32 -2.76
C ILE A 11 53.16 -30.99 -1.93
N SER A 12 53.14 -29.84 -1.26
CA SER A 12 51.95 -29.25 -0.63
C SER A 12 51.10 -28.62 -1.71
N MET A 13 50.02 -29.29 -2.07
CA MET A 13 49.00 -28.77 -2.98
C MET A 13 48.11 -27.82 -2.22
N LEU A 14 48.34 -26.51 -2.39
CA LEU A 14 47.48 -25.44 -1.83
C LEU A 14 46.18 -25.36 -2.62
N LEU A 15 45.10 -25.91 -2.05
CA LEU A 15 43.79 -25.82 -2.63
C LEU A 15 43.23 -24.44 -2.34
N ILE A 16 43.27 -23.51 -3.31
CA ILE A 16 42.63 -22.21 -3.23
C ILE A 16 41.12 -22.42 -3.50
N LEU A 17 40.32 -22.48 -2.42
CA LEU A 17 38.89 -22.41 -2.51
C LEU A 17 38.50 -20.96 -2.86
N THR A 18 38.20 -20.69 -4.12
CA THR A 18 37.51 -19.48 -4.52
C THR A 18 36.04 -19.61 -4.09
N ILE A 19 35.69 -18.97 -2.97
CA ILE A 19 34.28 -18.77 -2.58
C ILE A 19 33.72 -17.74 -3.54
N ALA A 20 33.05 -18.21 -4.60
CA ALA A 20 32.18 -17.37 -5.40
C ALA A 20 31.00 -16.96 -4.50
N SER A 21 31.05 -15.77 -3.93
CA SER A 21 29.89 -15.16 -3.28
C SER A 21 28.80 -14.98 -4.34
N LEU A 22 27.81 -15.89 -4.37
CA LEU A 22 26.56 -15.63 -5.07
C LEU A 22 25.92 -14.42 -4.37
N ASN A 23 26.09 -13.24 -4.93
CA ASN A 23 25.25 -12.11 -4.64
C ASN A 23 23.85 -12.44 -5.18
N VAL A 24 23.01 -13.09 -4.36
CA VAL A 24 21.59 -13.15 -4.60
C VAL A 24 21.11 -11.70 -4.47
N ALA A 25 20.96 -11.03 -5.59
CA ALA A 25 20.35 -9.71 -5.62
C ALA A 25 18.91 -9.89 -5.08
N LEU A 26 18.69 -9.49 -3.84
CA LEU A 26 17.34 -9.45 -3.28
C LEU A 26 16.50 -8.57 -4.19
N SER A 27 15.34 -9.07 -4.60
CA SER A 27 14.44 -8.33 -5.46
C SER A 27 14.03 -7.03 -4.76
N GLN A 28 14.24 -5.88 -5.43
CA GLN A 28 13.95 -4.57 -4.88
C GLN A 28 12.47 -4.24 -5.16
N LEU A 29 11.61 -4.47 -4.17
CA LEU A 29 10.20 -4.10 -4.21
C LEU A 29 9.93 -2.93 -3.25
N TYR A 30 9.43 -1.82 -3.79
CA TYR A 30 8.92 -0.69 -3.01
C TYR A 30 7.48 -0.42 -3.42
N GLU A 31 6.60 -0.45 -2.46
CA GLU A 31 5.16 -0.41 -2.70
C GLU A 31 4.43 0.53 -1.74
N TRP A 32 3.20 0.86 -2.09
CA TRP A 32 2.31 1.68 -1.27
C TRP A 32 2.15 1.12 0.14
N ARG A 33 2.27 2.00 1.15
CA ARG A 33 2.24 1.69 2.59
C ARG A 33 3.34 0.75 3.07
N GLY A 34 4.51 0.77 2.41
CA GLY A 34 5.69 0.02 2.83
C GLY A 34 5.57 -1.50 2.64
N PRO A 35 6.50 -2.27 3.20
CA PRO A 35 6.61 -3.70 2.96
C PRO A 35 5.29 -4.45 3.23
N GLY A 36 4.84 -5.22 2.23
CA GLY A 36 3.62 -6.00 2.31
C GLY A 36 2.37 -5.14 2.49
N ARG A 37 2.39 -3.85 2.20
CA ARG A 37 1.26 -2.91 2.29
C ARG A 37 0.66 -2.80 3.71
N THR A 38 1.50 -2.95 4.74
CA THR A 38 1.07 -3.01 6.14
C THR A 38 0.90 -1.64 6.79
N GLY A 39 1.46 -0.58 6.21
CA GLY A 39 1.61 0.72 6.86
C GLY A 39 2.72 0.74 7.92
N ILE A 40 3.50 -0.33 8.02
CA ILE A 40 4.62 -0.45 8.97
C ILE A 40 5.94 -0.35 8.19
N TYR A 41 6.79 0.58 8.57
CA TYR A 41 8.09 0.82 7.96
C TYR A 41 9.19 0.26 8.87
N ASN A 42 10.12 -0.52 8.29
CA ASN A 42 11.22 -1.17 9.01
C ASN A 42 12.38 -0.20 9.26
N GLU A 43 12.09 0.91 9.93
CA GLU A 43 13.09 1.91 10.35
C GLU A 43 13.30 1.83 11.86
N THR A 44 14.48 2.17 12.31
CA THR A 44 14.86 2.15 13.72
C THR A 44 15.72 3.36 14.11
N GLY A 45 15.74 3.69 15.40
CA GLY A 45 16.47 4.83 15.93
C GLY A 45 15.85 6.17 15.57
N LEU A 46 14.51 6.19 15.34
CA LEU A 46 13.77 7.40 15.03
C LEU A 46 13.50 8.24 16.28
N LEU A 47 13.26 9.54 16.09
CA LEU A 47 12.92 10.46 17.16
C LEU A 47 11.64 10.01 17.89
N ARG A 48 11.72 9.88 19.20
CA ARG A 48 10.59 9.51 20.07
C ARG A 48 9.72 10.70 20.49
N ARG A 49 10.17 11.91 20.17
CA ARG A 49 9.49 13.19 20.37
C ARG A 49 10.07 14.20 19.39
N TRP A 50 9.22 15.01 18.81
CA TRP A 50 9.63 16.14 18.00
C TRP A 50 9.73 17.41 18.85
N PRO A 51 10.56 18.39 18.46
CA PRO A 51 10.51 19.74 19.01
C PRO A 51 9.11 20.37 18.86
N GLU A 52 8.81 21.40 19.63
CA GLU A 52 7.54 22.12 19.57
C GLU A 52 7.23 22.66 18.16
N ALA A 53 8.24 23.11 17.43
CA ALA A 53 8.13 23.56 16.03
C ALA A 53 7.98 22.41 15.01
N GLY A 54 7.89 21.16 15.46
CA GLY A 54 7.91 19.97 14.60
C GLY A 54 9.33 19.50 14.25
N PRO A 55 9.47 18.39 13.51
CA PRO A 55 10.76 17.91 13.04
C PRO A 55 11.37 18.85 12.00
N LYS A 56 12.71 18.90 11.93
CA LYS A 56 13.43 19.78 11.00
C LYS A 56 13.05 19.44 9.55
N GLN A 57 12.52 20.43 8.84
CA GLN A 57 12.29 20.32 7.40
C GLN A 57 13.64 20.31 6.66
N LEU A 58 13.89 19.31 5.84
CA LEU A 58 15.12 19.15 5.06
C LEU A 58 15.02 19.84 3.69
N TRP A 59 13.89 19.62 3.02
CA TRP A 59 13.58 20.23 1.75
C TRP A 59 12.09 20.13 1.44
N GLU A 60 11.66 20.90 0.47
CA GLU A 60 10.34 20.80 -0.17
C GLU A 60 10.47 20.98 -1.66
N THR A 61 9.50 20.48 -2.40
CA THR A 61 9.40 20.66 -3.86
C THR A 61 7.94 20.74 -4.26
N GLU A 62 7.71 21.41 -5.37
CA GLU A 62 6.40 21.61 -6.02
C GLU A 62 6.51 21.37 -7.52
N GLY A 63 5.41 21.45 -8.24
CA GLY A 63 5.41 21.29 -9.69
C GLY A 63 5.39 19.84 -10.15
N MET A 64 4.94 18.92 -9.28
CA MET A 64 4.72 17.51 -9.61
C MET A 64 3.31 17.24 -10.14
N GLY A 65 2.44 18.24 -10.06
CA GLY A 65 1.02 18.14 -10.36
C GLY A 65 0.17 17.70 -9.19
N ASP A 66 -1.12 18.01 -9.25
CA ASP A 66 -2.07 17.72 -8.18
C ASP A 66 -2.25 16.22 -7.95
N GLY A 67 -2.41 15.81 -6.70
CA GLY A 67 -2.69 14.40 -6.41
C GLY A 67 -2.70 14.02 -4.96
N TYR A 68 -3.10 12.79 -4.75
CA TYR A 68 -3.31 12.15 -3.46
C TYR A 68 -2.46 10.89 -3.27
N SER A 69 -1.57 10.57 -4.24
CA SER A 69 -0.66 9.45 -4.09
C SER A 69 0.38 9.71 -3.00
N SER A 70 0.82 8.65 -2.33
CA SER A 70 2.06 8.69 -1.56
C SER A 70 3.27 8.73 -2.50
N VAL A 71 4.46 8.90 -1.95
CA VAL A 71 5.71 8.74 -2.69
C VAL A 71 6.22 7.31 -2.58
N THR A 72 6.99 6.88 -3.58
CA THR A 72 7.81 5.67 -3.51
C THR A 72 9.26 6.09 -3.42
N VAL A 73 9.92 5.72 -2.34
CA VAL A 73 11.31 6.07 -2.07
C VAL A 73 12.18 4.83 -2.24
N THR A 74 13.11 4.89 -3.20
CA THR A 74 14.08 3.84 -3.47
C THR A 74 15.47 4.20 -2.93
N GLU A 75 16.49 3.42 -3.27
CA GLU A 75 17.88 3.75 -2.92
C GLU A 75 18.35 5.06 -3.56
N ASP A 76 17.88 5.36 -4.78
CA ASP A 76 18.46 6.41 -5.63
C ASP A 76 17.49 7.55 -5.98
N ALA A 77 16.19 7.39 -5.72
CA ALA A 77 15.19 8.33 -6.18
C ALA A 77 13.91 8.32 -5.34
N VAL A 78 13.15 9.40 -5.48
CA VAL A 78 11.77 9.53 -5.01
C VAL A 78 10.87 9.62 -6.24
N TYR A 79 9.85 8.79 -6.30
CA TYR A 79 8.86 8.77 -7.38
C TYR A 79 7.50 9.18 -6.86
N VAL A 80 6.82 10.06 -7.61
CA VAL A 80 5.50 10.57 -7.25
C VAL A 80 4.67 10.79 -8.50
N THR A 81 3.38 10.49 -8.44
CA THR A 81 2.45 10.77 -9.53
C THR A 81 1.71 12.09 -9.29
N GLY A 82 1.30 12.77 -10.33
CA GLY A 82 0.50 13.99 -10.25
C GLY A 82 -0.35 14.19 -11.49
N ARG A 83 -1.38 15.02 -11.41
CA ARG A 83 -2.16 15.45 -12.55
C ARG A 83 -1.64 16.80 -13.06
N LYS A 84 -1.33 16.90 -14.33
CA LYS A 84 -1.08 18.14 -15.03
C LYS A 84 -2.04 18.23 -16.21
N ASP A 85 -2.84 19.27 -16.24
CA ASP A 85 -3.92 19.41 -17.22
C ASP A 85 -4.82 18.17 -17.24
N SER A 86 -4.91 17.48 -18.37
CA SER A 86 -5.70 16.25 -18.56
C SER A 86 -4.86 14.96 -18.49
N SER A 87 -3.61 15.05 -18.03
CA SER A 87 -2.67 13.93 -18.03
C SER A 87 -2.22 13.58 -16.60
N ASP A 88 -2.08 12.29 -16.33
CA ASP A 88 -1.34 11.80 -15.19
C ASP A 88 0.15 11.71 -15.54
N VAL A 89 0.99 12.30 -14.69
CA VAL A 89 2.44 12.34 -14.83
C VAL A 89 3.13 11.60 -13.69
N LEU A 90 4.25 10.96 -14.02
CA LEU A 90 5.18 10.38 -13.06
C LEU A 90 6.42 11.25 -13.02
N THR A 91 6.74 11.77 -11.85
CA THR A 91 7.94 12.58 -11.61
C THR A 91 8.94 11.79 -10.81
N ALA A 92 10.18 11.73 -11.26
CA ALA A 92 11.31 11.24 -10.49
C ALA A 92 12.12 12.40 -9.94
N LEU A 93 12.43 12.34 -8.65
CA LEU A 93 13.26 13.30 -7.94
C LEU A 93 14.52 12.62 -7.42
N THR A 94 15.59 13.38 -7.21
CA THR A 94 16.71 12.94 -6.38
C THR A 94 16.24 12.79 -4.93
N LEU A 95 17.02 12.12 -4.07
CA LEU A 95 16.73 12.05 -2.62
C LEU A 95 16.83 13.41 -1.91
N GLY A 96 17.30 14.45 -2.60
CA GLY A 96 17.32 15.85 -2.16
C GLY A 96 16.24 16.73 -2.79
N GLY A 97 15.24 16.15 -3.47
CA GLY A 97 14.06 16.86 -3.98
C GLY A 97 14.23 17.51 -5.36
N LYS A 98 15.39 17.39 -6.03
CA LYS A 98 15.58 17.94 -7.39
C LYS A 98 14.97 17.01 -8.44
N LYS A 99 14.20 17.56 -9.37
CA LYS A 99 13.60 16.81 -10.48
C LYS A 99 14.70 16.19 -11.38
N LYS A 100 14.59 14.89 -11.63
CA LYS A 100 15.44 14.12 -12.56
C LYS A 100 14.80 14.05 -13.94
N TRP A 101 13.53 13.65 -13.98
CA TRP A 101 12.72 13.54 -15.18
C TRP A 101 11.22 13.51 -14.84
N GLU A 102 10.40 13.64 -15.86
CA GLU A 102 8.94 13.56 -15.76
C GLU A 102 8.40 12.87 -17.02
N THR A 103 7.40 12.01 -16.86
CA THR A 103 6.81 11.22 -17.95
C THR A 103 5.29 11.20 -17.83
N ILE A 104 4.58 11.52 -18.91
CA ILE A 104 3.13 11.28 -19.02
C ILE A 104 2.92 9.77 -19.11
N TYR A 105 2.09 9.21 -18.23
CA TYR A 105 1.82 7.77 -18.23
C TYR A 105 0.35 7.40 -18.52
N GLY A 106 -0.55 8.37 -18.62
CA GLY A 106 -1.94 8.12 -18.98
C GLY A 106 -2.83 9.35 -18.87
N LYS A 107 -4.13 9.15 -19.13
CA LYS A 107 -5.14 10.19 -18.96
C LYS A 107 -5.55 10.29 -17.49
N ALA A 108 -5.62 11.53 -17.01
CA ALA A 108 -6.06 11.82 -15.66
C ALA A 108 -7.58 11.67 -15.51
N TRP A 109 -8.00 11.44 -14.27
CA TRP A 109 -9.40 11.58 -13.88
C TRP A 109 -9.77 13.05 -13.73
N MET A 110 -10.83 13.51 -14.48
CA MET A 110 -11.15 14.92 -14.62
C MET A 110 -12.48 15.32 -13.99
N THR A 111 -13.10 14.44 -13.20
CA THR A 111 -14.37 14.73 -12.51
C THR A 111 -14.15 14.99 -11.01
N ASN A 112 -14.85 14.29 -10.14
CA ASN A 112 -14.79 14.52 -8.69
C ASN A 112 -13.38 14.35 -8.12
N HIS A 113 -12.90 15.34 -7.35
CA HIS A 113 -11.58 15.34 -6.72
C HIS A 113 -10.47 15.00 -7.73
N THR A 114 -10.31 15.85 -8.71
CA THR A 114 -9.27 15.71 -9.74
C THR A 114 -7.88 15.57 -9.11
N GLY A 115 -7.02 14.77 -9.72
CA GLY A 115 -5.67 14.51 -9.19
C GLY A 115 -5.30 13.04 -9.27
N SER A 116 -4.00 12.77 -9.43
CA SER A 116 -3.48 11.40 -9.48
C SER A 116 -3.52 10.72 -8.10
N ARG A 117 -3.85 9.42 -8.06
CA ARG A 117 -4.01 8.66 -6.80
C ARG A 117 -3.08 7.47 -6.68
N CYS A 118 -2.69 6.86 -7.79
CA CYS A 118 -1.85 5.68 -7.79
C CYS A 118 -0.46 5.99 -7.23
N THR A 119 -0.05 5.34 -6.17
CA THR A 119 1.34 5.35 -5.72
C THR A 119 2.15 4.37 -6.60
N PRO A 120 3.28 4.80 -7.19
CA PRO A 120 4.08 3.91 -8.03
C PRO A 120 4.54 2.67 -7.26
N THR A 121 4.40 1.49 -7.85
CA THR A 121 5.07 0.28 -7.36
C THR A 121 6.38 0.11 -8.11
N TYR A 122 7.51 0.20 -7.41
CA TYR A 122 8.83 -0.03 -8.01
C TYR A 122 9.25 -1.48 -7.82
N TYR A 123 9.68 -2.11 -8.91
CA TYR A 123 10.24 -3.45 -8.88
C TYR A 123 11.38 -3.59 -9.88
N ASN A 124 12.57 -3.90 -9.38
CA ASN A 124 13.76 -4.21 -10.19
C ASN A 124 14.00 -3.24 -11.37
N GLY A 125 14.06 -1.93 -11.10
CA GLY A 125 14.35 -0.90 -12.12
C GLY A 125 13.15 -0.45 -12.93
N ASN A 126 11.94 -0.89 -12.61
CA ASN A 126 10.71 -0.48 -13.28
C ASN A 126 9.66 0.02 -12.29
N LEU A 127 8.80 0.90 -12.77
CA LEU A 127 7.67 1.46 -12.04
C LEU A 127 6.38 1.02 -12.73
N TYR A 128 5.45 0.52 -11.94
CA TYR A 128 4.14 0.06 -12.38
C TYR A 128 3.07 0.97 -11.80
N LEU A 129 2.18 1.45 -12.66
CA LEU A 129 1.21 2.49 -12.34
C LEU A 129 -0.14 2.19 -12.98
N VAL A 130 -1.18 2.81 -12.43
CA VAL A 130 -2.49 2.89 -13.06
C VAL A 130 -2.89 4.36 -13.15
N SER A 131 -3.27 4.85 -14.34
CA SER A 131 -3.82 6.19 -14.51
C SER A 131 -5.25 6.29 -13.99
N GLY A 132 -5.71 7.48 -13.69
CA GLY A 132 -7.09 7.72 -13.26
C GLY A 132 -8.16 7.26 -14.26
N SER A 133 -7.80 7.06 -15.52
CA SER A 133 -8.67 6.57 -16.60
C SER A 133 -8.41 5.12 -17.01
N GLY A 134 -7.59 4.38 -16.23
CA GLY A 134 -7.43 2.93 -16.38
C GLY A 134 -6.30 2.49 -17.30
N ASP A 135 -5.33 3.35 -17.59
CA ASP A 135 -4.10 2.91 -18.26
C ASP A 135 -3.18 2.27 -17.22
N ILE A 136 -2.93 0.96 -17.33
CA ILE A 136 -1.90 0.27 -16.57
C ILE A 136 -0.59 0.33 -17.37
N VAL A 137 0.49 0.78 -16.72
CA VAL A 137 1.71 1.19 -17.41
C VAL A 137 2.95 0.69 -16.68
N CYS A 138 3.94 0.27 -17.45
CA CYS A 138 5.30 0.04 -16.98
C CYS A 138 6.22 1.15 -17.49
N VAL A 139 6.90 1.84 -16.58
CA VAL A 139 7.89 2.88 -16.88
C VAL A 139 9.24 2.44 -16.31
N GLY A 140 10.30 2.52 -17.12
CA GLY A 140 11.65 2.29 -16.63
C GLY A 140 12.10 3.37 -15.65
N SER A 141 13.09 3.07 -14.80
CA SER A 141 13.71 4.08 -13.91
C SER A 141 14.42 5.22 -14.67
N ASP A 142 14.59 5.07 -15.98
CA ASP A 142 15.06 6.11 -16.92
C ASP A 142 13.94 7.02 -17.44
N GLY A 143 12.69 6.80 -17.03
CA GLY A 143 11.51 7.56 -17.44
C GLY A 143 10.86 7.09 -18.74
N LYS A 144 11.34 6.04 -19.40
CA LYS A 144 10.75 5.56 -20.64
C LYS A 144 9.61 4.60 -20.41
N VAL A 145 8.48 4.85 -21.07
CA VAL A 145 7.35 3.91 -21.08
C VAL A 145 7.74 2.65 -21.85
N LYS A 146 7.64 1.49 -21.20
CA LYS A 146 7.96 0.18 -21.78
C LYS A 146 6.73 -0.48 -22.41
N TRP A 147 5.60 -0.45 -21.71
CA TRP A 147 4.33 -0.95 -22.22
C TRP A 147 3.15 -0.24 -21.52
N THR A 148 2.01 -0.23 -22.18
CA THR A 148 0.74 0.33 -21.68
C THR A 148 -0.42 -0.57 -22.10
N LYS A 149 -1.40 -0.77 -21.20
CA LYS A 149 -2.68 -1.40 -21.45
C LYS A 149 -3.79 -0.56 -20.81
N ASN A 150 -4.93 -0.42 -21.47
CA ASN A 150 -6.06 0.21 -20.83
C ASN A 150 -7.07 -0.85 -20.39
N HIS A 151 -7.16 -1.10 -19.10
CA HIS A 151 -7.98 -2.19 -18.57
C HIS A 151 -9.49 -1.89 -18.65
N TYR A 152 -9.93 -0.62 -18.64
CA TYR A 152 -11.34 -0.32 -18.90
C TYR A 152 -11.78 -0.75 -20.29
N LYS A 153 -10.95 -0.51 -21.30
CA LYS A 153 -11.25 -0.94 -22.68
C LYS A 153 -11.18 -2.47 -22.82
N LEU A 154 -10.18 -3.11 -22.22
CA LEU A 154 -9.99 -4.56 -22.32
C LEU A 154 -11.14 -5.33 -21.65
N TYR A 155 -11.57 -4.87 -20.47
CA TYR A 155 -12.54 -5.59 -19.64
C TYR A 155 -13.93 -4.95 -19.62
N GLU A 156 -14.18 -3.92 -20.43
CA GLU A 156 -15.45 -3.21 -20.52
C GLU A 156 -15.96 -2.75 -19.13
N SER A 157 -15.02 -2.35 -18.28
CA SER A 157 -15.30 -1.87 -16.94
C SER A 157 -15.85 -0.46 -16.97
N LYS A 158 -16.59 -0.10 -15.93
CA LYS A 158 -17.08 1.25 -15.76
C LYS A 158 -16.14 2.05 -14.87
N PRO A 159 -15.83 3.29 -15.22
CA PRO A 159 -15.09 4.19 -14.33
C PRO A 159 -15.80 4.35 -12.99
N LEU A 160 -15.00 4.39 -11.90
CA LEU A 160 -15.48 4.74 -10.57
C LEU A 160 -15.71 6.25 -10.45
N MET A 161 -16.51 6.64 -9.44
CA MET A 161 -16.85 8.04 -9.17
C MET A 161 -15.60 8.94 -9.00
N PHE A 162 -14.48 8.41 -8.50
CA PHE A 162 -13.24 9.14 -8.22
C PHE A 162 -12.05 8.65 -9.07
N GLY A 163 -12.27 7.92 -10.15
CA GLY A 163 -11.21 7.32 -10.95
C GLY A 163 -10.62 6.06 -10.30
N ILE A 164 -9.37 5.74 -10.59
CA ILE A 164 -8.68 4.59 -10.03
C ILE A 164 -7.59 5.05 -9.06
N SER A 165 -7.50 4.40 -7.90
CA SER A 165 -6.44 4.63 -6.90
C SER A 165 -5.59 3.39 -6.63
N GLU A 166 -5.87 2.27 -7.27
CA GLU A 166 -5.12 1.04 -7.10
C GLU A 166 -3.64 1.24 -7.48
N SER A 167 -2.74 0.86 -6.56
CA SER A 167 -1.32 0.70 -6.84
C SER A 167 -1.09 -0.76 -7.23
N PRO A 168 -0.55 -1.06 -8.44
CA PRO A 168 -0.39 -2.43 -8.90
C PRO A 168 0.37 -3.30 -7.91
N LEU A 169 -0.12 -4.52 -7.69
CA LEU A 169 0.56 -5.50 -6.86
C LEU A 169 1.50 -6.33 -7.76
N ILE A 170 2.74 -6.51 -7.32
CA ILE A 170 3.70 -7.38 -8.00
C ILE A 170 3.75 -8.72 -7.28
N VAL A 171 3.49 -9.80 -8.02
CA VAL A 171 3.61 -11.17 -7.52
C VAL A 171 4.42 -11.97 -8.52
N ASP A 172 5.57 -12.44 -8.10
CA ASP A 172 6.54 -13.13 -8.95
C ASP A 172 6.86 -12.28 -10.22
N ASN A 173 6.51 -12.75 -11.42
CA ASN A 173 6.71 -12.01 -12.67
C ASN A 173 5.39 -11.43 -13.21
N MET A 174 4.46 -11.08 -12.37
CA MET A 174 3.13 -10.60 -12.74
C MET A 174 2.82 -9.25 -12.11
N VAL A 175 2.12 -8.43 -12.87
CA VAL A 175 1.48 -7.18 -12.43
C VAL A 175 -0.01 -7.47 -12.28
N ILE A 176 -0.53 -7.34 -11.08
CA ILE A 176 -1.93 -7.63 -10.75
C ILE A 176 -2.74 -6.33 -10.77
N ALA A 177 -3.89 -6.36 -11.40
CA ALA A 177 -4.88 -5.30 -11.41
C ALA A 177 -6.30 -5.86 -11.25
N SER A 178 -7.21 -5.02 -10.75
CA SER A 178 -8.58 -5.39 -10.41
C SER A 178 -9.58 -4.60 -11.28
N PRO A 179 -9.74 -4.95 -12.59
CA PRO A 179 -10.63 -4.21 -13.48
C PRO A 179 -12.09 -4.26 -13.07
N GLY A 180 -12.55 -5.37 -12.50
CA GLY A 180 -13.96 -5.59 -12.20
C GLY A 180 -14.86 -5.67 -13.43
N GLY A 181 -16.18 -5.69 -13.22
CA GLY A 181 -17.16 -5.75 -14.28
C GLY A 181 -17.48 -7.16 -14.74
N LYS A 182 -17.92 -7.29 -16.02
CA LYS A 182 -18.51 -8.52 -16.55
C LYS A 182 -17.55 -9.49 -17.19
N LYS A 183 -16.29 -9.10 -17.40
CA LYS A 183 -15.30 -9.94 -18.11
C LYS A 183 -14.29 -10.59 -17.18
N ALA A 184 -13.78 -9.84 -16.20
CA ALA A 184 -12.83 -10.37 -15.23
C ALA A 184 -12.89 -9.56 -13.93
N SER A 185 -12.82 -10.23 -12.79
CA SER A 185 -12.71 -9.56 -11.49
C SER A 185 -11.28 -9.10 -11.22
N MET A 186 -10.28 -9.91 -11.57
CA MET A 186 -8.86 -9.63 -11.40
C MET A 186 -8.07 -10.19 -12.57
N VAL A 187 -6.94 -9.55 -12.89
CA VAL A 187 -6.10 -9.92 -14.04
C VAL A 187 -4.64 -9.86 -13.66
N ALA A 188 -3.86 -10.82 -14.16
CA ALA A 188 -2.40 -10.77 -14.12
C ALA A 188 -1.83 -10.47 -15.50
N PHE A 189 -0.98 -9.48 -15.56
CA PHE A 189 -0.21 -9.15 -16.75
C PHE A 189 1.26 -9.57 -16.56
N ASN A 190 1.88 -10.03 -17.63
CA ASN A 190 3.31 -10.28 -17.66
C ASN A 190 4.07 -8.99 -17.38
N ILE A 191 4.98 -9.04 -16.43
CA ILE A 191 5.72 -7.87 -15.95
C ILE A 191 6.56 -7.18 -17.04
N ASN A 192 7.01 -7.90 -18.06
CA ASN A 192 7.92 -7.40 -19.09
C ASN A 192 7.22 -6.76 -20.30
N ASP A 193 6.06 -7.31 -20.72
CA ASP A 193 5.41 -6.91 -21.97
C ASP A 193 3.90 -6.60 -21.83
N GLY A 194 3.35 -6.74 -20.63
CA GLY A 194 1.95 -6.46 -20.33
C GLY A 194 0.96 -7.43 -21.01
N LYS A 195 1.40 -8.60 -21.48
CA LYS A 195 0.47 -9.64 -21.96
C LYS A 195 -0.28 -10.26 -20.80
N VAL A 196 -1.55 -10.60 -21.03
CA VAL A 196 -2.36 -11.29 -20.04
C VAL A 196 -1.80 -12.70 -19.80
N ILE A 197 -1.62 -13.06 -18.52
CA ILE A 197 -1.21 -14.38 -18.07
C ILE A 197 -2.43 -15.18 -17.64
N TRP A 198 -3.28 -14.57 -16.80
CA TRP A 198 -4.55 -15.16 -16.37
C TRP A 198 -5.59 -14.07 -16.08
N GLU A 199 -6.84 -14.47 -16.11
CA GLU A 199 -8.02 -13.69 -15.78
C GLU A 199 -8.85 -14.47 -14.77
N ALA A 200 -9.21 -13.82 -13.66
CA ALA A 200 -10.14 -14.41 -12.70
C ALA A 200 -11.58 -14.27 -13.19
N GLU A 201 -12.44 -15.26 -12.87
CA GLU A 201 -13.85 -15.22 -13.23
C GLU A 201 -14.51 -13.90 -12.81
N PRO A 202 -15.45 -13.37 -13.62
CA PRO A 202 -16.14 -12.13 -13.26
C PRO A 202 -17.08 -12.33 -12.07
N LEU A 203 -17.14 -11.33 -11.20
CA LEU A 203 -18.09 -11.26 -10.09
C LEU A 203 -19.24 -10.29 -10.39
N ASP A 204 -19.30 -9.71 -11.59
CA ASP A 204 -20.22 -8.65 -12.01
C ASP A 204 -20.31 -7.49 -10.99
N ALA A 205 -19.19 -7.19 -10.37
CA ALA A 205 -19.03 -6.19 -9.33
C ALA A 205 -18.11 -5.05 -9.81
N ALA A 206 -18.43 -3.83 -9.40
CA ALA A 206 -17.60 -2.67 -9.74
C ALA A 206 -16.22 -2.76 -9.09
N PRO A 207 -15.15 -2.33 -9.78
CA PRO A 207 -13.84 -2.19 -9.17
C PRO A 207 -13.91 -1.25 -7.96
N GLN A 208 -12.95 -1.33 -7.05
CA GLN A 208 -12.92 -0.49 -5.85
C GLN A 208 -11.55 0.21 -5.71
N TYR A 209 -11.41 1.06 -4.70
CA TYR A 209 -10.15 1.76 -4.41
C TYR A 209 -9.20 0.93 -3.53
N VAL A 210 -9.50 -0.34 -3.36
CA VAL A 210 -8.73 -1.28 -2.53
C VAL A 210 -7.45 -1.69 -3.25
N ASN A 211 -6.33 -1.58 -2.57
CA ASN A 211 -5.09 -2.20 -3.01
C ASN A 211 -5.09 -3.68 -2.60
N PRO A 212 -4.96 -4.63 -3.53
CA PRO A 212 -4.97 -6.06 -3.22
C PRO A 212 -3.83 -6.46 -2.28
N LYS A 213 -4.05 -7.49 -1.48
CA LYS A 213 -3.08 -8.04 -0.52
C LYS A 213 -2.61 -9.42 -0.93
N LEU A 214 -1.29 -9.60 -1.08
CA LEU A 214 -0.69 -10.93 -1.18
C LEU A 214 -0.67 -11.59 0.19
N VAL A 215 -1.16 -12.83 0.26
CA VAL A 215 -1.15 -13.68 1.45
C VAL A 215 -0.50 -15.01 1.09
N GLU A 216 0.48 -15.41 1.86
CA GLU A 216 1.08 -16.74 1.78
C GLU A 216 0.59 -17.58 2.97
N TYR A 217 -0.11 -18.68 2.67
CA TYR A 217 -0.71 -19.54 3.69
C TYR A 217 -0.84 -20.97 3.17
N ALA A 218 -0.56 -21.96 4.02
CA ALA A 218 -0.64 -23.40 3.70
C ALA A 218 0.05 -23.76 2.35
N GLY A 219 1.21 -23.17 2.08
CA GLY A 219 1.97 -23.40 0.84
C GLY A 219 1.37 -22.78 -0.43
N LYS A 220 0.32 -21.96 -0.29
CA LYS A 220 -0.33 -21.26 -1.40
C LYS A 220 -0.06 -19.76 -1.32
N LYS A 221 0.11 -19.13 -2.47
CA LYS A 221 0.04 -17.67 -2.63
C LYS A 221 -1.36 -17.31 -3.09
N MET A 222 -2.05 -16.47 -2.34
CA MET A 222 -3.37 -15.96 -2.69
C MET A 222 -3.39 -14.44 -2.69
N ILE A 223 -4.23 -13.86 -3.53
CA ILE A 223 -4.42 -12.40 -3.60
C ILE A 223 -5.82 -12.11 -3.09
N VAL A 224 -5.90 -11.36 -2.00
CA VAL A 224 -7.14 -10.99 -1.32
C VAL A 224 -7.52 -9.56 -1.63
N THR A 225 -8.78 -9.30 -1.97
CA THR A 225 -9.32 -7.96 -2.22
C THR A 225 -10.81 -7.87 -1.90
N VAL A 226 -11.33 -6.65 -1.99
CA VAL A 226 -12.77 -6.37 -1.92
C VAL A 226 -13.19 -5.70 -3.22
N MET A 227 -14.29 -6.16 -3.81
CA MET A 227 -14.82 -5.62 -5.06
C MET A 227 -16.35 -5.55 -4.99
N GLY A 228 -16.87 -4.34 -5.09
CA GLY A 228 -18.32 -4.12 -4.97
C GLY A 228 -18.88 -4.82 -3.74
N THR A 229 -19.70 -5.81 -3.95
CA THR A 229 -20.40 -6.58 -2.91
C THR A 229 -19.63 -7.81 -2.40
N HIS A 230 -18.41 -8.06 -2.88
CA HIS A 230 -17.71 -9.29 -2.59
C HIS A 230 -16.34 -9.06 -1.94
N ILE A 231 -16.02 -9.87 -0.93
CA ILE A 231 -14.65 -10.13 -0.46
C ILE A 231 -14.23 -11.45 -1.11
N PHE A 232 -13.05 -11.51 -1.74
CA PHE A 232 -12.61 -12.75 -2.35
C PHE A 232 -11.09 -12.90 -2.38
N ALA A 233 -10.65 -14.13 -2.57
CA ALA A 233 -9.25 -14.45 -2.82
C ALA A 233 -9.12 -15.29 -4.07
N VAL A 234 -8.09 -15.00 -4.85
CA VAL A 234 -7.69 -15.82 -6.00
C VAL A 234 -6.35 -16.50 -5.74
N ASN A 235 -6.16 -17.67 -6.32
CA ASN A 235 -4.84 -18.30 -6.40
C ASN A 235 -3.95 -17.42 -7.28
N ALA A 236 -2.82 -16.95 -6.74
CA ALA A 236 -1.92 -16.05 -7.46
C ALA A 236 -1.31 -16.68 -8.73
N LYS A 237 -1.25 -18.02 -8.82
CA LYS A 237 -0.65 -18.74 -9.96
C LYS A 237 -1.55 -18.73 -11.21
N ASP A 238 -2.87 -18.87 -11.04
CA ASP A 238 -3.79 -19.14 -12.14
C ASP A 238 -5.09 -18.32 -12.11
N GLY A 239 -5.26 -17.43 -11.12
CA GLY A 239 -6.43 -16.56 -11.01
C GLY A 239 -7.72 -17.23 -10.54
N LYS A 240 -7.70 -18.54 -10.23
CA LYS A 240 -8.90 -19.25 -9.74
C LYS A 240 -9.34 -18.69 -8.40
N ILE A 241 -10.63 -18.41 -8.25
CA ILE A 241 -11.21 -18.00 -6.97
C ILE A 241 -11.09 -19.18 -6.00
N LEU A 242 -10.41 -18.95 -4.88
CA LEU A 242 -10.27 -19.91 -3.79
C LEU A 242 -11.47 -19.87 -2.86
N TRP A 243 -11.92 -18.67 -2.54
CA TRP A 243 -13.09 -18.43 -1.71
C TRP A 243 -13.65 -17.01 -1.99
N LYS A 244 -14.94 -16.83 -1.67
CA LYS A 244 -15.61 -15.54 -1.71
C LYS A 244 -16.65 -15.44 -0.59
N VAL A 245 -16.88 -14.20 -0.12
CA VAL A 245 -17.90 -13.85 0.88
C VAL A 245 -18.82 -12.79 0.28
N ASP A 246 -20.12 -12.99 0.37
CA ASP A 246 -21.10 -11.97 0.04
C ASP A 246 -21.12 -10.90 1.15
N TYR A 247 -20.33 -9.85 0.93
CA TYR A 247 -20.15 -8.77 1.89
C TYR A 247 -21.38 -7.89 2.00
N ALA A 248 -22.19 -7.79 0.91
CA ALA A 248 -23.46 -7.08 0.95
C ALA A 248 -24.46 -7.78 1.85
N ALA A 249 -24.56 -9.12 1.78
CA ALA A 249 -25.44 -9.90 2.67
C ALA A 249 -25.05 -9.72 4.14
N VAL A 250 -23.74 -9.74 4.47
CA VAL A 250 -23.26 -9.47 5.84
C VAL A 250 -23.66 -8.06 6.30
N ASN A 251 -23.70 -7.09 5.39
CA ASN A 251 -24.04 -5.71 5.71
C ASN A 251 -25.55 -5.38 5.62
N ALA A 252 -26.39 -6.32 5.21
CA ALA A 252 -27.83 -6.07 4.99
C ALA A 252 -28.52 -5.45 6.22
N ALA A 253 -28.12 -5.84 7.43
CA ALA A 253 -28.65 -5.29 8.68
C ALA A 253 -28.12 -3.88 9.03
N SER A 254 -27.09 -3.38 8.34
CA SER A 254 -26.48 -2.06 8.60
C SER A 254 -27.17 -0.91 7.87
N GLY A 255 -28.22 -1.20 7.08
CA GLY A 255 -28.86 -0.25 6.19
C GLY A 255 -28.09 -0.05 4.88
N ARG A 256 -28.44 1.00 4.14
CA ARG A 256 -27.77 1.31 2.88
C ARG A 256 -26.32 1.73 3.13
N VAL A 257 -25.40 1.05 2.50
CA VAL A 257 -23.96 1.36 2.49
C VAL A 257 -23.53 1.74 1.08
N MET A 258 -22.58 2.67 0.97
CA MET A 258 -22.02 3.06 -0.32
C MET A 258 -20.88 2.09 -0.64
N GLU A 259 -20.89 1.48 -1.81
CA GLU A 259 -19.79 0.66 -2.31
C GLU A 259 -18.60 1.55 -2.68
N ASN A 260 -17.77 1.87 -1.71
CA ASN A 260 -16.64 2.78 -1.86
C ASN A 260 -15.50 2.30 -0.93
N HIS A 261 -15.04 1.07 -1.20
CA HIS A 261 -14.02 0.41 -0.39
C HIS A 261 -12.63 0.93 -0.73
N ALA A 262 -11.79 1.18 0.28
CA ALA A 262 -10.46 1.74 0.09
C ALA A 262 -9.38 1.14 1.00
N ILE A 263 -9.75 0.25 1.92
CA ILE A 263 -8.80 -0.31 2.89
C ILE A 263 -8.22 -1.63 2.37
N THR A 264 -6.90 -1.68 2.29
CA THR A 264 -6.16 -2.92 1.99
C THR A 264 -6.39 -3.94 3.11
N PRO A 265 -6.71 -5.21 2.79
CA PRO A 265 -6.82 -6.26 3.78
C PRO A 265 -5.55 -6.41 4.63
N ILE A 266 -5.71 -6.67 5.92
CA ILE A 266 -4.59 -6.93 6.84
C ILE A 266 -4.55 -8.43 7.14
N TYR A 267 -3.38 -9.03 7.01
CA TYR A 267 -3.18 -10.45 7.25
C TYR A 267 -2.22 -10.70 8.40
N ARG A 268 -2.57 -11.63 9.30
CA ARG A 268 -1.70 -12.18 10.34
C ARG A 268 -2.16 -13.58 10.71
N ASP A 269 -1.24 -14.55 10.65
CA ASP A 269 -1.39 -15.91 11.21
C ASP A 269 -2.69 -16.62 10.78
N GLY A 270 -2.97 -16.64 9.47
CA GLY A 270 -4.16 -17.29 8.92
C GLY A 270 -5.45 -16.50 9.11
N CYS A 271 -5.38 -15.29 9.66
CA CYS A 271 -6.53 -14.40 9.80
C CYS A 271 -6.39 -13.15 8.93
N ILE A 272 -7.52 -12.69 8.39
CA ILE A 272 -7.61 -11.54 7.49
C ILE A 272 -8.62 -10.55 8.06
N LEU A 273 -8.19 -9.29 8.27
CA LEU A 273 -9.10 -8.20 8.55
C LEU A 273 -9.58 -7.58 7.25
N ILE A 274 -10.89 -7.40 7.13
CA ILE A 274 -11.55 -6.57 6.14
C ILE A 274 -12.26 -5.45 6.90
N ALA A 275 -11.95 -4.21 6.57
CA ALA A 275 -12.60 -3.04 7.16
C ALA A 275 -12.74 -1.97 6.08
N ASN A 276 -13.90 -1.32 6.00
CA ASN A 276 -14.15 -0.30 4.99
C ASN A 276 -15.09 0.77 5.55
N GLY A 277 -14.97 1.99 5.05
CA GLY A 277 -15.80 3.12 5.44
C GLY A 277 -17.30 2.95 5.09
N TYR A 278 -18.08 4.01 5.30
CA TYR A 278 -19.50 4.09 4.93
C TYR A 278 -20.38 3.07 5.66
N ASN A 279 -20.11 2.82 6.94
CA ASN A 279 -20.81 1.86 7.81
C ASN A 279 -20.71 0.38 7.36
N TRP A 280 -19.73 0.04 6.54
CA TRP A 280 -19.44 -1.35 6.28
C TRP A 280 -18.85 -2.01 7.53
N VAL A 281 -19.37 -3.17 7.89
CA VAL A 281 -18.93 -3.91 9.06
C VAL A 281 -17.48 -4.39 8.87
N ALA A 282 -16.64 -4.16 9.87
CA ALA A 282 -15.32 -4.78 9.89
C ALA A 282 -15.44 -6.25 10.26
N LEU A 283 -14.72 -7.10 9.54
CA LEU A 283 -14.71 -8.56 9.71
C LEU A 283 -13.30 -9.06 9.94
N LYS A 284 -13.11 -9.93 10.92
CA LYS A 284 -11.95 -10.81 10.96
C LYS A 284 -12.36 -12.17 10.45
N LEU A 285 -11.74 -12.57 9.35
CA LEU A 285 -11.93 -13.86 8.70
C LEU A 285 -10.77 -14.79 9.04
N LYS A 286 -11.03 -16.06 9.32
CA LYS A 286 -10.02 -17.09 9.53
C LYS A 286 -10.03 -18.05 8.36
N LEU A 287 -8.87 -18.31 7.80
CA LEU A 287 -8.67 -19.28 6.74
C LEU A 287 -8.82 -20.72 7.27
N SER A 288 -9.47 -21.59 6.48
CA SER A 288 -9.41 -23.03 6.68
C SER A 288 -7.98 -23.56 6.60
N ALA A 289 -7.70 -24.74 7.13
CA ALA A 289 -6.35 -25.32 7.17
C ALA A 289 -5.68 -25.39 5.78
N ASP A 290 -6.45 -25.55 4.71
CA ASP A 290 -5.98 -25.61 3.32
C ASP A 290 -6.08 -24.25 2.58
N GLY A 291 -6.63 -23.21 3.22
CA GLY A 291 -6.79 -21.87 2.65
C GLY A 291 -7.85 -21.73 1.56
N THR A 292 -8.78 -22.69 1.44
CA THR A 292 -9.81 -22.69 0.38
C THR A 292 -11.17 -22.21 0.84
N SER A 293 -11.31 -21.87 2.12
CA SER A 293 -12.52 -21.25 2.68
C SER A 293 -12.17 -20.34 3.84
N VAL A 294 -13.15 -19.53 4.26
CA VAL A 294 -13.02 -18.63 5.41
C VAL A 294 -14.24 -18.74 6.33
N GLU A 295 -14.02 -18.52 7.60
CA GLU A 295 -15.07 -18.32 8.60
C GLU A 295 -14.93 -16.97 9.28
N THR A 296 -16.04 -16.35 9.69
CA THR A 296 -16.01 -15.10 10.44
C THR A 296 -15.68 -15.39 11.90
N VAL A 297 -14.60 -14.79 12.40
CA VAL A 297 -14.17 -14.88 13.80
C VAL A 297 -14.93 -13.86 14.66
N TRP A 298 -14.98 -12.60 14.15
CA TRP A 298 -15.72 -11.52 14.79
C TRP A 298 -16.15 -10.45 13.78
N GLU A 299 -17.15 -9.66 14.17
CA GLU A 299 -17.65 -8.48 13.48
C GLU A 299 -17.54 -7.25 14.38
N ASN A 300 -17.23 -6.08 13.79
CA ASN A 300 -17.28 -4.80 14.49
C ASN A 300 -17.98 -3.76 13.59
N ARG A 301 -19.11 -3.22 14.06
CA ARG A 301 -19.93 -2.23 13.34
C ARG A 301 -19.56 -0.79 13.68
N ASN A 302 -18.59 -0.57 14.56
CA ASN A 302 -18.11 0.75 14.97
C ASN A 302 -16.70 1.05 14.46
N PHE A 303 -16.18 0.20 13.56
CA PHE A 303 -14.86 0.35 12.97
C PHE A 303 -14.98 0.33 11.44
N ASP A 304 -15.20 1.52 10.86
CA ASP A 304 -15.39 1.72 9.43
C ASP A 304 -14.38 2.70 8.83
N PRO A 305 -13.07 2.40 8.84
CA PRO A 305 -12.04 3.27 8.27
C PRO A 305 -12.30 3.46 6.77
N GLN A 306 -12.15 4.71 6.28
CA GLN A 306 -12.42 5.00 4.89
C GLN A 306 -11.15 4.85 4.03
N MET A 307 -10.22 5.80 4.08
CA MET A 307 -9.01 5.76 3.24
C MET A 307 -7.72 5.93 4.03
N GLY A 308 -7.81 6.20 5.32
CA GLY A 308 -6.64 6.46 6.19
C GLY A 308 -5.78 5.23 6.47
N GLY A 309 -6.22 4.05 6.06
CA GLY A 309 -5.54 2.78 6.36
C GLY A 309 -5.72 2.37 7.82
N VAL A 310 -5.24 1.18 8.11
CA VAL A 310 -5.19 0.60 9.46
C VAL A 310 -3.80 0.02 9.68
N VAL A 311 -3.30 0.08 10.90
CA VAL A 311 -2.03 -0.54 11.31
C VAL A 311 -2.31 -1.54 12.42
N LEU A 312 -1.74 -2.73 12.32
CA LEU A 312 -1.78 -3.77 13.36
C LEU A 312 -0.45 -3.80 14.09
N LEU A 313 -0.42 -3.38 15.36
CA LEU A 313 0.75 -3.43 16.22
C LEU A 313 0.46 -4.26 17.47
N GLY A 314 1.24 -5.32 17.69
CA GLY A 314 0.91 -6.30 18.70
C GLY A 314 -0.50 -6.85 18.44
N ASP A 315 -1.36 -6.82 19.44
CA ASP A 315 -2.75 -7.27 19.33
C ASP A 315 -3.76 -6.12 19.17
N ASN A 316 -3.30 -4.96 18.70
CA ASN A 316 -4.16 -3.79 18.55
C ASN A 316 -4.16 -3.25 17.13
N LEU A 317 -5.35 -2.96 16.62
CA LEU A 317 -5.60 -2.27 15.36
C LEU A 317 -5.77 -0.78 15.65
N TYR A 318 -5.02 0.06 14.96
CA TYR A 318 -5.13 1.51 15.03
C TYR A 318 -5.58 2.07 13.69
N GLY A 319 -6.61 2.88 13.71
CA GLY A 319 -7.19 3.51 12.52
C GLY A 319 -8.16 4.60 12.89
N THR A 320 -9.09 4.87 11.98
CA THR A 320 -10.15 5.85 12.20
C THR A 320 -11.51 5.21 11.91
N ASN A 321 -12.60 5.82 12.36
CA ASN A 321 -13.91 5.56 11.80
C ASN A 321 -14.37 6.73 10.92
N HIS A 322 -15.31 6.47 10.02
CA HIS A 322 -15.82 7.42 9.06
C HIS A 322 -17.28 7.83 9.37
N MET A 323 -18.23 6.94 9.17
CA MET A 323 -19.65 7.19 9.38
C MET A 323 -20.20 6.54 10.65
N SER A 324 -19.51 5.55 11.21
CA SER A 324 -19.87 4.95 12.50
C SER A 324 -19.78 6.00 13.62
N LYS A 325 -20.79 6.01 14.48
CA LYS A 325 -20.89 7.03 15.53
C LYS A 325 -20.08 6.67 16.78
N PRO A 326 -19.35 7.64 17.39
CA PRO A 326 -19.15 9.02 16.94
C PRO A 326 -18.25 9.08 15.70
N VAL A 327 -18.58 9.96 14.74
CA VAL A 327 -17.91 10.03 13.43
C VAL A 327 -16.54 10.70 13.49
N ASN A 328 -15.67 10.36 12.54
CA ASN A 328 -14.34 10.96 12.35
C ASN A 328 -13.45 10.87 13.60
N MET A 329 -13.50 9.74 14.29
CA MET A 329 -12.70 9.47 15.48
C MET A 329 -11.49 8.60 15.15
N TRP A 330 -10.44 8.75 15.93
CA TRP A 330 -9.36 7.78 16.01
C TRP A 330 -9.82 6.61 16.86
N VAL A 331 -9.47 5.39 16.49
CA VAL A 331 -10.04 4.17 17.06
C VAL A 331 -8.94 3.16 17.31
N CYS A 332 -9.00 2.48 18.45
CA CYS A 332 -8.24 1.27 18.73
C CYS A 332 -9.20 0.10 18.87
N VAL A 333 -8.86 -1.02 18.22
CA VAL A 333 -9.67 -2.26 18.27
C VAL A 333 -8.75 -3.42 18.62
N ASP A 334 -9.20 -4.26 19.54
CA ASP A 334 -8.51 -5.50 19.89
C ASP A 334 -8.59 -6.51 18.74
N TRP A 335 -7.44 -6.96 18.27
CA TRP A 335 -7.33 -7.92 17.15
C TRP A 335 -7.99 -9.27 17.45
N ASN A 336 -7.92 -9.74 18.69
CA ASN A 336 -8.38 -11.07 19.03
C ASN A 336 -9.91 -11.14 19.17
N THR A 337 -10.51 -10.11 19.75
CA THR A 337 -11.95 -10.06 20.09
C THR A 337 -12.78 -9.17 19.16
N GLY A 338 -12.16 -8.27 18.41
CA GLY A 338 -12.85 -7.26 17.63
C GLY A 338 -13.45 -6.12 18.47
N LYS A 339 -13.23 -6.10 19.79
CA LYS A 339 -13.78 -5.08 20.67
C LYS A 339 -13.09 -3.73 20.43
N THR A 340 -13.87 -2.68 20.26
CA THR A 340 -13.35 -1.30 20.31
C THR A 340 -12.90 -0.99 21.73
N LEU A 341 -11.59 -0.74 21.88
CA LEU A 341 -10.96 -0.44 23.18
C LEU A 341 -11.16 1.02 23.55
N TRP A 342 -10.93 1.92 22.59
CA TRP A 342 -11.22 3.34 22.75
C TRP A 342 -11.57 4.01 21.41
N THR A 343 -12.28 5.12 21.50
CA THR A 343 -12.44 6.12 20.44
C THR A 343 -12.02 7.46 20.99
N SER A 344 -11.25 8.24 20.23
CA SER A 344 -10.72 9.52 20.67
C SER A 344 -10.83 10.56 19.56
N LYS A 345 -11.21 11.76 19.92
CA LYS A 345 -11.18 12.89 19.02
C LYS A 345 -9.82 13.58 19.07
N TRP A 346 -9.18 13.61 17.89
CA TRP A 346 -8.02 14.46 17.65
C TRP A 346 -8.21 15.04 16.25
N TYR A 347 -8.65 16.31 16.18
CA TYR A 347 -9.10 17.03 14.98
C TYR A 347 -10.15 16.25 14.18
N SER A 348 -9.75 15.50 13.14
CA SER A 348 -10.61 14.68 12.30
C SER A 348 -9.97 13.32 12.03
N GLN A 349 -10.63 12.47 11.26
CA GLN A 349 -10.05 11.24 10.73
C GLN A 349 -8.82 11.54 9.85
N GLY A 350 -8.05 10.53 9.51
CA GLY A 350 -6.87 10.69 8.68
C GLY A 350 -6.11 9.39 8.47
N SER A 351 -4.89 9.48 7.96
CA SER A 351 -4.07 8.32 7.72
C SER A 351 -3.17 7.97 8.91
N VAL A 352 -2.91 6.67 9.08
CA VAL A 352 -2.00 6.13 10.10
C VAL A 352 -0.96 5.21 9.46
N ILE A 353 0.29 5.41 9.86
CA ILE A 353 1.40 4.51 9.58
C ILE A 353 2.19 4.28 10.87
N SER A 354 3.12 3.35 10.85
CA SER A 354 3.99 3.05 11.99
C SER A 354 5.44 2.87 11.57
N ALA A 355 6.34 3.30 12.41
CA ALA A 355 7.76 2.98 12.34
C ALA A 355 8.37 3.02 13.74
N ASP A 356 9.39 2.18 13.99
CA ASP A 356 10.13 2.13 15.25
C ASP A 356 9.22 2.03 16.48
N GLY A 357 8.09 1.31 16.36
CA GLY A 357 7.13 1.13 17.44
C GLY A 357 6.32 2.37 17.82
N MET A 358 6.29 3.41 16.99
CA MET A 358 5.46 4.60 17.15
C MET A 358 4.41 4.68 16.04
N LEU A 359 3.31 5.37 16.31
CA LEU A 359 2.30 5.73 15.32
C LEU A 359 2.58 7.14 14.78
N TYR A 360 2.40 7.32 13.48
CA TYR A 360 2.43 8.60 12.79
C TYR A 360 1.04 8.83 12.22
N LEU A 361 0.36 9.83 12.75
CA LEU A 361 -1.02 10.19 12.39
C LEU A 361 -0.99 11.40 11.48
N PHE A 362 -1.78 11.41 10.42
CA PHE A 362 -1.90 12.56 9.52
C PHE A 362 -3.37 12.85 9.27
N GLU A 363 -3.85 13.93 9.85
CA GLU A 363 -5.26 14.35 9.84
C GLU A 363 -5.64 14.96 8.48
N GLU A 364 -6.82 14.63 7.96
CA GLU A 364 -7.17 14.87 6.55
C GLU A 364 -7.73 16.25 6.23
N LYS A 365 -8.17 17.06 7.22
CA LYS A 365 -8.86 18.34 6.99
C LYS A 365 -7.97 19.55 7.19
N SER A 366 -7.19 19.54 8.25
CA SER A 366 -6.38 20.68 8.68
C SER A 366 -4.88 20.42 8.64
N GLY A 367 -4.46 19.19 8.29
CA GLY A 367 -3.06 18.85 8.05
C GLY A 367 -2.21 18.72 9.31
N HIS A 368 -2.80 18.38 10.46
CA HIS A 368 -2.06 18.06 11.66
C HIS A 368 -1.37 16.70 11.51
N VAL A 369 -0.11 16.64 11.94
CA VAL A 369 0.72 15.44 11.96
C VAL A 369 1.12 15.17 13.39
N ALA A 370 0.85 13.98 13.91
CA ALA A 370 1.25 13.60 15.26
C ALA A 370 2.13 12.37 15.31
N LEU A 371 3.03 12.35 16.28
CA LEU A 371 3.73 11.18 16.78
C LEU A 371 3.00 10.71 18.03
N ALA A 372 2.53 9.46 18.03
CA ALA A 372 1.80 8.89 19.16
C ALA A 372 2.41 7.54 19.58
N LYS A 373 2.29 7.22 20.86
CA LYS A 373 2.60 5.86 21.33
C LYS A 373 1.41 4.95 21.05
N PRO A 374 1.65 3.71 20.57
CA PRO A 374 0.59 2.72 20.56
C PRO A 374 0.22 2.37 22.00
N ASP A 375 -1.04 2.62 22.36
CA ASP A 375 -1.58 2.40 23.70
C ASP A 375 -2.99 1.81 23.56
N PRO A 376 -3.32 0.67 24.21
CA PRO A 376 -4.65 0.08 24.16
C PRO A 376 -5.68 0.80 25.03
N GLU A 377 -5.28 1.73 25.90
CA GLU A 377 -6.17 2.42 26.83
C GLU A 377 -6.59 3.81 26.34
N LYS A 378 -5.74 4.47 25.54
CA LYS A 378 -5.97 5.85 25.08
C LYS A 378 -5.20 6.22 23.83
N LEU A 379 -5.56 7.32 23.18
CA LEU A 379 -4.73 7.99 22.18
C LEU A 379 -3.63 8.81 22.88
N ASP A 380 -2.40 8.31 22.89
CA ASP A 380 -1.25 8.93 23.58
C ASP A 380 -0.38 9.74 22.60
N ILE A 381 -0.79 10.98 22.30
CA ILE A 381 -0.04 11.90 21.44
C ILE A 381 1.17 12.45 22.22
N VAL A 382 2.36 12.25 21.64
CA VAL A 382 3.64 12.66 22.22
C VAL A 382 4.08 14.05 21.75
N SER A 383 3.88 14.32 20.45
CA SER A 383 4.20 15.59 19.81
C SER A 383 3.44 15.73 18.49
N GLU A 384 3.20 16.97 18.07
CA GLU A 384 2.49 17.26 16.83
C GLU A 384 3.03 18.53 16.15
N PHE A 385 2.74 18.68 14.85
CA PHE A 385 2.95 19.89 14.07
C PHE A 385 1.92 19.95 12.94
N GLN A 386 1.87 21.05 12.20
CA GLN A 386 0.87 21.26 11.17
C GLN A 386 1.49 21.58 9.82
N ILE A 387 1.01 20.92 8.78
CA ILE A 387 1.28 21.21 7.36
C ILE A 387 0.33 22.34 6.94
N LYS A 388 0.92 23.42 6.37
CA LYS A 388 0.16 24.61 5.93
C LYS A 388 0.23 24.84 4.42
N LYS A 389 1.12 24.11 3.72
CA LYS A 389 1.31 24.24 2.26
C LYS A 389 0.47 23.23 1.50
N GLY A 390 0.12 23.57 0.26
CA GLY A 390 -0.66 22.76 -0.64
C GLY A 390 -2.15 23.05 -0.58
N GLU A 391 -2.91 22.41 -1.44
CA GLU A 391 -4.35 22.60 -1.59
C GLU A 391 -5.09 21.26 -1.58
N GLY A 392 -6.38 21.29 -1.22
CA GLY A 392 -7.24 20.12 -1.16
C GLY A 392 -7.16 19.36 0.15
N PRO A 393 -7.74 18.15 0.23
CA PRO A 393 -7.68 17.32 1.43
C PRO A 393 -6.33 16.62 1.58
N PHE A 394 -5.95 16.32 2.83
CA PHE A 394 -4.68 15.66 3.18
C PHE A 394 -4.83 14.13 3.13
N TRP A 395 -5.00 13.59 1.92
CA TRP A 395 -5.30 12.15 1.71
C TRP A 395 -4.08 11.29 1.39
N ALA A 396 -2.96 11.89 1.01
CA ALA A 396 -1.72 11.14 0.77
C ALA A 396 -1.19 10.55 2.08
N HIS A 397 -0.92 9.25 2.11
CA HIS A 397 -0.33 8.64 3.30
C HIS A 397 1.13 9.09 3.45
N PRO A 398 1.58 9.42 4.66
CA PRO A 398 2.98 9.68 4.94
C PRO A 398 3.85 8.45 4.63
N VAL A 399 5.12 8.69 4.32
CA VAL A 399 6.10 7.63 4.07
C VAL A 399 7.33 7.87 4.94
N ILE A 400 7.85 6.82 5.55
CA ILE A 400 9.11 6.88 6.30
C ILE A 400 10.15 6.06 5.56
N SER A 401 11.28 6.68 5.25
CA SER A 401 12.40 6.03 4.60
C SER A 401 13.70 6.76 4.90
N LYS A 402 14.74 6.00 5.27
CA LYS A 402 16.10 6.50 5.53
C LYS A 402 16.13 7.62 6.58
N GLY A 403 15.36 7.44 7.67
CA GLY A 403 15.27 8.40 8.76
C GLY A 403 14.55 9.71 8.41
N LYS A 404 13.77 9.72 7.33
CA LYS A 404 13.02 10.88 6.84
C LYS A 404 11.54 10.57 6.76
N LEU A 405 10.72 11.58 7.08
CA LEU A 405 9.27 11.58 6.93
C LEU A 405 8.91 12.40 5.69
N TYR A 406 8.27 11.77 4.73
CA TYR A 406 7.80 12.37 3.49
C TYR A 406 6.30 12.61 3.61
N ILE A 407 5.87 13.86 3.43
CA ILE A 407 4.47 14.27 3.47
C ILE A 407 4.13 15.00 2.19
N ARG A 408 3.09 14.52 1.50
CA ARG A 408 2.55 15.17 0.31
C ARG A 408 1.21 15.83 0.62
N HIS A 409 1.01 17.04 0.07
CA HIS A 409 -0.28 17.71 0.06
C HIS A 409 -0.48 18.45 -1.27
N GLY A 410 -1.44 17.99 -2.08
CA GLY A 410 -1.67 18.52 -3.44
C GLY A 410 -0.43 18.38 -4.31
N ASP A 411 0.10 19.53 -4.77
CA ASP A 411 1.32 19.61 -5.60
C ASP A 411 2.63 19.68 -4.78
N PHE A 412 2.56 19.78 -3.45
CA PHE A 412 3.74 19.93 -2.58
C PHE A 412 4.18 18.59 -1.99
N LEU A 413 5.49 18.36 -1.98
CA LEU A 413 6.15 17.31 -1.21
C LEU A 413 7.13 17.95 -0.23
N MET A 414 6.93 17.69 1.04
CA MET A 414 7.75 18.18 2.15
C MET A 414 8.43 17.02 2.85
N VAL A 415 9.70 17.15 3.17
CA VAL A 415 10.51 16.08 3.78
C VAL A 415 11.18 16.57 5.05
N TYR A 416 11.00 15.80 6.10
CA TYR A 416 11.42 16.13 7.46
C TYR A 416 12.42 15.09 7.98
N GLN A 417 13.36 15.54 8.80
CA GLN A 417 14.29 14.68 9.52
C GLN A 417 13.61 14.09 10.76
N VAL A 418 13.55 12.76 10.84
CA VAL A 418 12.97 12.05 11.99
C VAL A 418 13.93 11.07 12.65
N LYS A 419 15.21 11.15 12.28
CA LYS A 419 16.31 10.41 12.87
C LYS A 419 17.49 11.31 13.20
#